data_70ff3d19ad98a2d2fe0b96c14e6a0083
#
_entry.id   70ff3d19ad98a2d2fe0b96c14e6a0083
#
_cell.length_a   1.000
_cell.length_b   1.000
_cell.length_c   1.000
_cell.angle_alpha   90.00
_cell.angle_beta   90.00
_cell.angle_gamma   90.00
#
_symmetry.space_group_name_H-M   'P 1'
#
loop_
_entity.id
_entity.type
_entity.pdbx_description
1 polymer ?
#
loop_
_entity_poly.entity_id
_entity_poly.type
_entity_poly.pdbx_seq_one_letter_code
_entity_poly.pdbx_strand_id
1 'polypeptide(L)'
;VVQGGTFYNDAVLRSFEKIAGVECVRPDIAGIMGAFGAALIARERHEAGYQTSMLSIEQINALTFDTKLARCQGCTNHCLLTINRFSGNRQYITGNRCERGLGKEKNKDNIPNLYEYKNKRLFDYTPLSAEEAARGTVGIPRVLNMYENYPFWATFFKKLGFSVVLSPQSTRKIYELGIDSIPSESECYPAKLAHGHVTWLIHQNVDFIFYPCIPYERNEFPDSNNHYNCPIVTSYAENIKNNVDEITSGQVKFLNPFMSFASEETLSSQLIKTFGQSEFGIPESEIRDAVAEGWKELAVCRMEMQKKGEEVLQYLKETGRRGIVLAGRPYHVDPEINHGIPELITSYGIAVLTEDSISHLQPVERPLIVMDQWMYHSRLYAAANYIKTRDDLDLIQLNSFGCGLDAVTTDAVNDILTKSGKIYTCLKIDEVNNLGAARIRIRSLLAAVAMRRAR
;
A
#
# COMPACT_ATOMS: atom_id res chain seq x y z
N VAL A 1 -7.68 37.54 1.94
CA VAL A 1 -6.61 37.61 2.94
C VAL A 1 -5.76 36.37 2.83
N VAL A 2 -4.45 36.52 2.77
CA VAL A 2 -3.50 35.44 2.73
C VAL A 2 -2.68 35.36 4.02
N GLN A 3 -2.27 34.16 4.42
CA GLN A 3 -1.53 33.93 5.66
C GLN A 3 -0.47 32.84 5.50
N GLY A 4 0.44 32.78 6.47
CA GLY A 4 1.55 31.84 6.53
C GLY A 4 2.85 32.43 5.99
N GLY A 5 3.98 31.84 6.43
CA GLY A 5 5.33 32.31 6.11
C GLY A 5 5.64 32.36 4.62
N THR A 6 5.04 31.48 3.82
CA THR A 6 5.22 31.42 2.36
C THR A 6 4.82 32.72 1.67
N PHE A 7 3.78 33.40 2.15
CA PHE A 7 3.30 34.65 1.57
C PHE A 7 4.14 35.88 1.94
N TYR A 8 5.18 35.75 2.78
CA TYR A 8 6.21 36.79 2.92
C TYR A 8 7.10 36.93 1.68
N ASN A 9 7.10 35.90 0.82
CA ASN A 9 7.75 35.98 -0.48
C ASN A 9 6.84 36.74 -1.47
N ASP A 10 7.25 37.93 -1.90
CA ASP A 10 6.45 38.80 -2.78
C ASP A 10 6.22 38.18 -4.16
N ALA A 11 7.13 37.34 -4.64
CA ALA A 11 6.93 36.63 -5.91
C ALA A 11 5.79 35.59 -5.80
N VAL A 12 5.68 34.89 -4.66
CA VAL A 12 4.57 33.96 -4.39
C VAL A 12 3.26 34.70 -4.28
N LEU A 13 3.23 35.80 -3.52
CA LEU A 13 2.04 36.64 -3.38
C LEU A 13 1.55 37.13 -4.74
N ARG A 14 2.46 37.70 -5.54
CA ARG A 14 2.10 38.24 -6.87
C ARG A 14 1.66 37.15 -7.87
N SER A 15 2.29 35.99 -7.84
CA SER A 15 1.86 34.86 -8.66
C SER A 15 0.47 34.39 -8.28
N PHE A 16 0.18 34.30 -6.99
CA PHE A 16 -1.14 33.93 -6.48
C PHE A 16 -2.21 34.93 -6.91
N GLU A 17 -1.96 36.25 -6.78
CA GLU A 17 -2.87 37.29 -7.24
C GLU A 17 -3.19 37.19 -8.74
N LYS A 18 -2.16 36.93 -9.56
CA LYS A 18 -2.35 36.75 -11.01
C LYS A 18 -3.20 35.53 -11.35
N ILE A 19 -3.00 34.43 -10.63
CA ILE A 19 -3.77 33.19 -10.85
C ILE A 19 -5.21 33.36 -10.34
N ALA A 20 -5.38 33.95 -9.18
CA ALA A 20 -6.69 34.15 -8.55
C ALA A 20 -7.50 35.31 -9.19
N GLY A 21 -6.85 36.22 -9.92
CA GLY A 21 -7.47 37.40 -10.55
C GLY A 21 -7.95 38.44 -9.53
N VAL A 22 -7.45 38.43 -8.29
CA VAL A 22 -7.82 39.34 -7.20
C VAL A 22 -6.59 39.82 -6.45
N GLU A 23 -6.65 41.05 -5.95
CA GLU A 23 -5.64 41.58 -5.05
C GLU A 23 -5.74 40.90 -3.68
N CYS A 24 -4.61 40.53 -3.10
CA CYS A 24 -4.54 39.82 -1.84
C CYS A 24 -4.07 40.73 -0.70
N VAL A 25 -4.80 40.73 0.40
CA VAL A 25 -4.37 41.38 1.63
C VAL A 25 -3.48 40.43 2.42
N ARG A 26 -2.21 40.81 2.59
CA ARG A 26 -1.24 40.12 3.45
C ARG A 26 -1.06 40.98 4.71
N PRO A 27 -1.63 40.57 5.87
CA PRO A 27 -1.42 41.27 7.13
C PRO A 27 0.05 41.22 7.58
N ASP A 28 0.51 42.22 8.32
CA ASP A 28 1.86 42.24 8.90
C ASP A 28 2.14 41.00 9.77
N ILE A 29 1.12 40.44 10.39
CA ILE A 29 1.17 39.22 11.22
C ILE A 29 0.90 37.92 10.45
N ALA A 30 0.98 37.96 9.11
CA ALA A 30 0.61 36.81 8.27
C ALA A 30 1.27 35.49 8.73
N GLY A 31 2.51 35.51 9.23
CA GLY A 31 3.23 34.34 9.71
C GLY A 31 2.70 33.73 11.02
N ILE A 32 2.01 34.54 11.83
CA ILE A 32 1.46 34.13 13.14
C ILE A 32 -0.07 34.14 13.20
N MET A 33 -0.74 34.36 12.09
CA MET A 33 -2.22 34.42 12.05
C MET A 33 -2.90 33.16 12.57
N GLY A 34 -2.26 31.99 12.40
CA GLY A 34 -2.77 30.75 12.98
C GLY A 34 -2.80 30.80 14.52
N ALA A 35 -1.74 31.30 15.13
CA ALA A 35 -1.69 31.50 16.59
C ALA A 35 -2.70 32.56 17.06
N PHE A 36 -2.84 33.65 16.32
CA PHE A 36 -3.82 34.68 16.60
C PHE A 36 -5.25 34.15 16.51
N GLY A 37 -5.57 33.37 15.45
CA GLY A 37 -6.88 32.74 15.30
C GLY A 37 -7.17 31.74 16.42
N ALA A 38 -6.17 30.95 16.85
CA ALA A 38 -6.31 30.05 17.98
C ALA A 38 -6.60 30.79 19.29
N ALA A 39 -5.97 31.95 19.50
CA ALA A 39 -6.24 32.80 20.67
C ALA A 39 -7.67 33.37 20.65
N LEU A 40 -8.17 33.78 19.49
CA LEU A 40 -9.57 34.24 19.34
C LEU A 40 -10.56 33.11 19.66
N ILE A 41 -10.34 31.90 19.12
CA ILE A 41 -11.18 30.74 19.42
C ILE A 41 -11.13 30.37 20.92
N ALA A 42 -9.95 30.46 21.53
CA ALA A 42 -9.82 30.21 22.96
C ALA A 42 -10.61 31.23 23.79
N ARG A 43 -10.59 32.52 23.40
CA ARG A 43 -11.39 33.59 24.03
C ARG A 43 -12.88 33.30 23.89
N GLU A 44 -13.37 33.02 22.68
CA GLU A 44 -14.79 32.72 22.44
C GLU A 44 -15.26 31.53 23.28
N ARG A 45 -14.45 30.50 23.39
CA ARG A 45 -14.76 29.34 24.23
C ARG A 45 -14.79 29.67 25.70
N HIS A 46 -13.88 30.51 26.17
CA HIS A 46 -13.86 30.96 27.57
C HIS A 46 -15.11 31.80 27.89
N GLU A 47 -15.47 32.74 27.00
CA GLU A 47 -16.70 33.55 27.12
C GLU A 47 -17.97 32.67 27.10
N ALA A 48 -17.97 31.57 26.39
CA ALA A 48 -19.03 30.56 26.39
C ALA A 48 -19.01 29.63 27.63
N GLY A 49 -18.13 29.86 28.61
CA GLY A 49 -18.05 29.09 29.85
C GLY A 49 -17.21 27.81 29.76
N TYR A 50 -16.43 27.60 28.70
CA TYR A 50 -15.58 26.43 28.56
C TYR A 50 -14.41 26.48 29.55
N GLN A 51 -14.28 25.44 30.38
CA GLN A 51 -13.19 25.35 31.34
C GLN A 51 -11.91 24.82 30.64
N THR A 52 -10.79 25.46 30.98
CA THR A 52 -9.50 25.02 30.44
C THR A 52 -9.09 23.66 31.03
N SER A 53 -8.54 22.78 30.18
CA SER A 53 -7.87 21.54 30.62
C SER A 53 -6.35 21.72 30.80
N MET A 54 -5.84 22.93 30.67
CA MET A 54 -4.42 23.25 30.87
C MET A 54 -4.05 23.07 32.35
N LEU A 55 -2.87 22.50 32.60
CA LEU A 55 -2.34 22.37 33.97
C LEU A 55 -2.00 23.76 34.52
N SER A 56 -2.20 23.95 35.85
CA SER A 56 -1.71 25.14 36.53
C SER A 56 -0.18 25.20 36.58
N ILE A 57 0.39 26.36 36.85
CA ILE A 57 1.85 26.50 37.00
C ILE A 57 2.38 25.57 38.07
N GLU A 58 1.67 25.47 39.19
CA GLU A 58 2.03 24.56 40.27
C GLU A 58 2.00 23.08 39.83
N GLN A 59 0.98 22.70 39.06
CA GLN A 59 0.86 21.35 38.47
C GLN A 59 1.96 21.06 37.47
N ILE A 60 2.35 22.06 36.65
CA ILE A 60 3.45 21.94 35.70
C ILE A 60 4.78 21.77 36.45
N ASN A 61 5.02 22.57 37.48
CA ASN A 61 6.25 22.48 38.29
C ASN A 61 6.34 21.18 39.10
N ALA A 62 5.20 20.60 39.49
CA ALA A 62 5.13 19.32 40.18
C ALA A 62 5.06 18.12 39.23
N LEU A 63 5.07 18.35 37.90
CA LEU A 63 4.95 17.28 36.92
C LEU A 63 6.17 16.39 36.93
N THR A 64 6.00 15.17 37.31
CA THR A 64 7.04 14.13 37.19
C THR A 64 6.63 13.15 36.11
N PHE A 65 7.63 12.64 35.42
CA PHE A 65 7.43 11.56 34.47
C PHE A 65 8.57 10.54 34.57
N ASP A 66 8.24 9.31 34.23
CA ASP A 66 9.18 8.21 34.13
C ASP A 66 9.22 7.73 32.67
N THR A 67 10.43 7.48 32.17
CA THR A 67 10.64 7.05 30.78
C THR A 67 11.10 5.61 30.78
N LYS A 68 10.33 4.74 30.08
CA LYS A 68 10.67 3.33 29.89
C LYS A 68 10.86 3.04 28.40
N LEU A 69 11.97 2.38 28.07
CA LEU A 69 12.17 1.79 26.76
C LEU A 69 11.60 0.37 26.75
N ALA A 70 10.82 0.04 25.73
CA ALA A 70 10.25 -1.29 25.55
C ALA A 70 10.22 -1.67 24.08
N ARG A 71 10.31 -2.96 23.77
CA ARG A 71 10.08 -3.46 22.41
C ARG A 71 8.61 -3.81 22.23
N CYS A 72 8.00 -3.27 21.16
CA CYS A 72 6.64 -3.62 20.78
C CYS A 72 6.53 -5.11 20.44
N GLN A 73 5.50 -5.76 20.93
CA GLN A 73 5.21 -7.17 20.62
C GLN A 73 4.05 -7.33 19.61
N GLY A 74 3.59 -6.23 19.00
CA GLY A 74 2.43 -6.23 18.11
C GLY A 74 2.67 -6.83 16.73
N CYS A 75 3.93 -6.95 16.28
CA CYS A 75 4.32 -7.55 14.99
C CYS A 75 5.83 -7.86 14.99
N THR A 76 6.31 -8.45 13.90
CA THR A 76 7.71 -8.86 13.71
C THR A 76 8.72 -7.70 13.69
N ASN A 77 8.27 -6.45 13.50
CA ASN A 77 9.15 -5.27 13.52
C ASN A 77 9.72 -4.93 14.90
N HIS A 78 9.09 -5.39 15.99
CA HIS A 78 9.56 -5.18 17.36
C HIS A 78 10.08 -3.77 17.64
N CYS A 79 9.35 -2.73 17.17
CA CYS A 79 9.75 -1.33 17.30
C CYS A 79 10.21 -0.99 18.71
N LEU A 80 11.30 -0.23 18.83
CA LEU A 80 11.74 0.31 20.11
C LEU A 80 10.82 1.48 20.48
N LEU A 81 10.04 1.30 21.54
CA LEU A 81 9.10 2.29 22.04
C LEU A 81 9.73 3.07 23.19
N THR A 82 9.53 4.37 23.19
CA THR A 82 9.78 5.23 24.35
C THR A 82 8.43 5.53 25.00
N ILE A 83 8.22 5.01 26.20
CA ILE A 83 6.98 5.15 26.98
C ILE A 83 7.23 6.15 28.10
N ASN A 84 6.69 7.34 27.96
CA ASN A 84 6.71 8.36 29.02
C ASN A 84 5.41 8.23 29.84
N ARG A 85 5.56 7.96 31.13
CA ARG A 85 4.46 7.86 32.09
C ARG A 85 4.45 9.10 32.95
N PHE A 86 3.33 9.81 32.95
CA PHE A 86 3.10 11.00 33.75
C PHE A 86 2.23 10.68 34.96
N SER A 87 2.27 11.56 35.94
CA SER A 87 1.35 11.54 37.09
C SER A 87 -0.12 11.45 36.60
N GLY A 88 -0.97 10.75 37.36
CA GLY A 88 -2.37 10.56 36.96
C GLY A 88 -2.61 9.48 35.90
N ASN A 89 -1.73 8.48 35.81
CA ASN A 89 -1.82 7.31 34.90
C ASN A 89 -1.89 7.68 33.39
N ARG A 90 -1.43 8.89 33.03
CA ARG A 90 -1.29 9.31 31.64
C ARG A 90 0.02 8.78 31.08
N GLN A 91 -0.02 8.31 29.82
CA GLN A 91 1.19 7.88 29.13
C GLN A 91 1.24 8.43 27.72
N TYR A 92 2.47 8.68 27.24
CA TYR A 92 2.76 9.08 25.87
C TYR A 92 3.82 8.15 25.30
N ILE A 93 3.50 7.51 24.17
CA ILE A 93 4.35 6.50 23.54
C ILE A 93 4.83 7.06 22.19
N THR A 94 6.15 6.93 21.94
CA THR A 94 6.80 7.29 20.69
C THR A 94 7.67 6.13 20.19
N GLY A 95 8.20 6.22 18.99
CA GLY A 95 9.01 5.16 18.36
C GLY A 95 8.17 4.05 17.71
N ASN A 96 6.84 4.11 17.85
CA ASN A 96 5.95 3.18 17.15
C ASN A 96 5.85 3.49 15.66
N ARG A 97 5.92 2.46 14.82
CA ARG A 97 5.71 2.57 13.36
C ARG A 97 4.24 2.43 12.96
N CYS A 98 3.38 1.95 13.86
CA CYS A 98 1.95 1.79 13.65
C CYS A 98 1.19 1.94 14.97
N GLU A 99 -0.14 2.03 14.92
CA GLU A 99 -1.02 2.20 16.08
C GLU A 99 -0.94 1.04 17.11
N ARG A 100 -0.54 -0.16 16.69
CA ARG A 100 -0.35 -1.31 17.61
C ARG A 100 0.67 -0.98 18.70
N GLY A 101 1.71 -0.20 18.36
CA GLY A 101 2.73 0.21 19.33
C GLY A 101 2.21 1.20 20.40
N LEU A 102 1.04 1.80 20.19
CA LEU A 102 0.42 2.73 21.16
C LEU A 102 -0.38 2.02 22.27
N GLY A 103 -0.42 0.68 22.28
CA GLY A 103 -1.20 -0.08 23.26
C GLY A 103 -2.72 0.14 23.14
N LYS A 104 -3.18 0.72 22.04
CA LYS A 104 -4.61 0.79 21.78
C LYS A 104 -5.10 -0.61 21.45
N GLU A 105 -6.02 -1.12 22.26
CA GLU A 105 -6.73 -2.36 21.97
C GLU A 105 -7.35 -2.25 20.55
N LYS A 106 -7.31 -3.36 19.80
CA LYS A 106 -8.11 -3.48 18.57
C LYS A 106 -9.52 -3.05 18.92
N ASN A 107 -10.08 -2.14 18.14
CA ASN A 107 -11.47 -1.73 18.29
C ASN A 107 -12.30 -3.02 18.42
N LYS A 108 -13.08 -3.18 19.50
CA LYS A 108 -13.89 -4.38 19.75
C LYS A 108 -14.95 -4.59 18.66
N ASP A 109 -15.27 -3.54 17.93
CA ASP A 109 -16.08 -3.61 16.72
C ASP A 109 -15.24 -4.26 15.61
N ASN A 110 -15.71 -5.37 15.08
CA ASN A 110 -15.05 -6.12 14.01
C ASN A 110 -15.19 -5.37 12.66
N ILE A 111 -14.52 -4.20 12.54
CA ILE A 111 -14.57 -3.34 11.36
C ILE A 111 -13.84 -4.04 10.21
N PRO A 112 -14.48 -4.22 9.03
CA PRO A 112 -13.86 -4.88 7.90
C PRO A 112 -12.57 -4.19 7.43
N ASN A 113 -11.51 -5.00 7.23
CA ASN A 113 -10.23 -4.57 6.69
C ASN A 113 -9.79 -5.53 5.57
N LEU A 114 -10.06 -5.15 4.33
CA LEU A 114 -9.73 -6.01 3.18
C LEU A 114 -8.22 -6.04 2.86
N TYR A 115 -7.41 -5.12 3.36
CA TYR A 115 -5.95 -5.21 3.29
C TYR A 115 -5.42 -6.41 4.09
N GLU A 116 -5.93 -6.60 5.32
CA GLU A 116 -5.58 -7.74 6.17
C GLU A 116 -6.07 -9.05 5.53
N TYR A 117 -7.31 -9.09 5.03
CA TYR A 117 -7.86 -10.24 4.34
C TYR A 117 -7.05 -10.61 3.09
N LYS A 118 -6.79 -9.64 2.21
CA LYS A 118 -6.05 -9.84 0.95
C LYS A 118 -4.63 -10.34 1.23
N ASN A 119 -3.91 -9.71 2.17
CA ASN A 119 -2.56 -10.11 2.53
C ASN A 119 -2.51 -11.56 3.03
N LYS A 120 -3.50 -12.00 3.81
CA LYS A 120 -3.61 -13.39 4.24
C LYS A 120 -3.94 -14.31 3.07
N ARG A 121 -4.98 -14.00 2.29
CA ARG A 121 -5.44 -14.86 1.19
C ARG A 121 -4.40 -15.10 0.12
N LEU A 122 -3.63 -14.06 -0.23
CA LEU A 122 -2.60 -14.15 -1.27
C LEU A 122 -1.46 -15.12 -0.93
N PHE A 123 -1.14 -15.33 0.35
CA PHE A 123 0.04 -16.06 0.77
C PHE A 123 -0.25 -17.27 1.67
N ASP A 124 -1.52 -17.61 1.89
CA ASP A 124 -1.96 -18.75 2.71
C ASP A 124 -1.96 -20.05 1.88
N TYR A 125 -0.78 -20.49 1.47
CA TYR A 125 -0.56 -21.74 0.73
C TYR A 125 0.39 -22.63 1.49
N THR A 126 -0.02 -23.91 1.70
CA THR A 126 0.84 -24.90 2.33
C THR A 126 1.80 -25.48 1.30
N PRO A 127 3.12 -25.37 1.48
CA PRO A 127 4.10 -26.01 0.62
C PRO A 127 4.02 -27.53 0.69
N LEU A 128 4.59 -28.23 -0.29
CA LEU A 128 4.78 -29.68 -0.21
C LEU A 128 5.78 -30.02 0.91
N SER A 129 5.56 -31.14 1.58
CA SER A 129 6.56 -31.71 2.48
C SER A 129 7.82 -32.14 1.70
N ALA A 130 8.93 -32.37 2.39
CA ALA A 130 10.16 -32.81 1.76
C ALA A 130 9.99 -34.18 1.04
N GLU A 131 9.09 -35.03 1.53
CA GLU A 131 8.79 -36.33 0.95
C GLU A 131 7.95 -36.23 -0.33
N GLU A 132 7.07 -35.22 -0.41
CA GLU A 132 6.20 -34.95 -1.56
C GLU A 132 6.89 -34.10 -2.64
N ALA A 133 7.93 -33.36 -2.27
CA ALA A 133 8.66 -32.48 -3.18
C ALA A 133 9.68 -33.21 -4.05
N ALA A 134 9.20 -34.09 -4.94
CA ALA A 134 10.03 -34.93 -5.78
C ALA A 134 11.02 -34.16 -6.68
N ARG A 135 10.78 -32.88 -6.93
CA ARG A 135 11.62 -32.01 -7.77
C ARG A 135 12.42 -30.96 -7.00
N GLY A 136 12.41 -31.04 -5.65
CA GLY A 136 13.18 -30.13 -4.80
C GLY A 136 12.43 -28.87 -4.40
N THR A 137 13.19 -27.80 -4.17
CA THR A 137 12.71 -26.55 -3.56
C THR A 137 12.88 -25.36 -4.49
N VAL A 138 11.87 -24.47 -4.52
CA VAL A 138 11.95 -23.21 -5.23
C VAL A 138 11.72 -22.04 -4.26
N GLY A 139 12.65 -21.09 -4.25
CA GLY A 139 12.51 -19.84 -3.50
C GLY A 139 11.72 -18.79 -4.30
N ILE A 140 10.69 -18.22 -3.69
CA ILE A 140 9.93 -17.12 -4.30
C ILE A 140 10.00 -15.89 -3.38
N PRO A 141 10.53 -14.75 -3.87
CA PRO A 141 10.54 -13.52 -3.07
C PRO A 141 9.14 -12.91 -2.98
N ARG A 142 8.70 -12.58 -1.77
CA ARG A 142 7.40 -11.95 -1.50
C ARG A 142 7.45 -10.45 -1.78
N VAL A 143 7.51 -10.07 -3.04
CA VAL A 143 7.74 -8.69 -3.48
C VAL A 143 6.93 -8.34 -4.72
N LEU A 144 6.72 -7.03 -4.92
CA LEU A 144 6.14 -6.46 -6.13
C LEU A 144 4.94 -7.27 -6.66
N ASN A 145 5.04 -7.85 -7.85
CA ASN A 145 3.94 -8.58 -8.50
C ASN A 145 3.57 -9.90 -7.85
N MET A 146 4.35 -10.39 -6.91
CA MET A 146 3.92 -11.54 -6.11
C MET A 146 2.70 -11.22 -5.24
N TYR A 147 2.45 -9.95 -4.92
CA TYR A 147 1.20 -9.49 -4.30
C TYR A 147 -0.02 -9.52 -5.24
N GLU A 148 0.15 -9.97 -6.46
CA GLU A 148 -0.93 -10.28 -7.42
C GLU A 148 -0.88 -11.74 -7.85
N ASN A 149 0.29 -12.22 -8.29
CA ASN A 149 0.44 -13.46 -9.05
C ASN A 149 0.90 -14.65 -8.19
N TYR A 150 1.19 -14.48 -6.88
CA TYR A 150 1.64 -15.58 -6.03
C TYR A 150 0.67 -16.77 -5.98
N PRO A 151 -0.67 -16.60 -5.94
CA PRO A 151 -1.61 -17.71 -6.02
C PRO A 151 -1.37 -18.64 -7.23
N PHE A 152 -1.05 -18.04 -8.38
CA PHE A 152 -0.67 -18.79 -9.57
C PHE A 152 0.64 -19.59 -9.34
N TRP A 153 1.69 -18.89 -8.89
CA TRP A 153 3.01 -19.50 -8.75
C TRP A 153 3.06 -20.60 -7.69
N ALA A 154 2.42 -20.39 -6.55
CA ALA A 154 2.32 -21.40 -5.50
C ALA A 154 1.64 -22.69 -6.01
N THR A 155 0.53 -22.53 -6.74
CA THR A 155 -0.21 -23.66 -7.33
C THR A 155 0.58 -24.34 -8.44
N PHE A 156 1.19 -23.56 -9.35
CA PHE A 156 1.99 -24.05 -10.46
C PHE A 156 3.16 -24.92 -9.97
N PHE A 157 3.99 -24.40 -9.07
CA PHE A 157 5.15 -25.14 -8.57
C PHE A 157 4.75 -26.36 -7.74
N LYS A 158 3.71 -26.22 -6.91
CA LYS A 158 3.17 -27.36 -6.15
C LYS A 158 2.68 -28.47 -7.08
N LYS A 159 1.98 -28.13 -8.15
CA LYS A 159 1.49 -29.11 -9.15
C LYS A 159 2.63 -29.82 -9.88
N LEU A 160 3.73 -29.11 -10.12
CA LEU A 160 4.95 -29.69 -10.69
C LEU A 160 5.79 -30.51 -9.70
N GLY A 161 5.41 -30.56 -8.43
CA GLY A 161 6.15 -31.33 -7.41
C GLY A 161 7.35 -30.59 -6.80
N PHE A 162 7.36 -29.25 -6.82
CA PHE A 162 8.32 -28.45 -6.07
C PHE A 162 7.73 -27.98 -4.73
N SER A 163 8.54 -27.98 -3.69
CA SER A 163 8.20 -27.29 -2.45
C SER A 163 8.56 -25.81 -2.56
N VAL A 164 7.57 -24.94 -2.33
CA VAL A 164 7.76 -23.49 -2.44
C VAL A 164 8.23 -22.91 -1.11
N VAL A 165 9.39 -22.29 -1.09
CA VAL A 165 9.91 -21.50 0.02
C VAL A 165 9.62 -20.03 -0.26
N LEU A 166 8.55 -19.52 0.33
CA LEU A 166 8.20 -18.10 0.24
C LEU A 166 9.01 -17.29 1.25
N SER A 167 9.63 -16.19 0.85
CA SER A 167 10.25 -15.28 1.81
C SER A 167 9.22 -14.68 2.77
N PRO A 168 9.58 -14.36 4.03
CA PRO A 168 8.63 -13.93 5.05
C PRO A 168 7.99 -12.59 4.70
N GLN A 169 7.00 -12.17 5.48
CA GLN A 169 6.44 -10.82 5.38
C GLN A 169 7.54 -9.78 5.56
N SER A 170 7.49 -8.70 4.77
CA SER A 170 8.46 -7.62 4.82
C SER A 170 8.56 -7.00 6.21
N THR A 171 9.78 -6.70 6.60
CA THR A 171 10.11 -5.98 7.84
C THR A 171 11.35 -5.12 7.60
N ARG A 172 11.62 -4.18 8.49
CA ARG A 172 12.88 -3.41 8.44
C ARG A 172 14.12 -4.31 8.42
N LYS A 173 14.10 -5.44 9.12
CA LYS A 173 15.21 -6.41 9.10
C LYS A 173 15.41 -7.05 7.73
N ILE A 174 14.32 -7.37 7.03
CA ILE A 174 14.41 -7.88 5.65
C ILE A 174 15.01 -6.81 4.73
N TYR A 175 14.56 -5.56 4.84
CA TYR A 175 15.15 -4.46 4.09
C TYR A 175 16.67 -4.33 4.33
N GLU A 176 17.08 -4.39 5.59
CA GLU A 176 18.49 -4.27 6.00
C GLU A 176 19.39 -5.38 5.47
N LEU A 177 18.85 -6.59 5.21
CA LEU A 177 19.60 -7.69 4.61
C LEU A 177 20.05 -7.40 3.17
N GLY A 178 19.35 -6.53 2.45
CA GLY A 178 19.63 -6.27 1.04
C GLY A 178 20.22 -4.90 0.73
N ILE A 179 20.44 -4.06 1.74
CA ILE A 179 20.87 -2.66 1.54
C ILE A 179 22.11 -2.54 0.66
N ASP A 180 23.12 -3.39 0.87
CA ASP A 180 24.42 -3.30 0.21
C ASP A 180 24.34 -3.56 -1.31
N SER A 181 23.28 -4.26 -1.77
CA SER A 181 23.07 -4.57 -3.18
C SER A 181 22.13 -3.60 -3.91
N ILE A 182 21.56 -2.60 -3.22
CA ILE A 182 20.66 -1.60 -3.82
C ILE A 182 21.49 -0.61 -4.66
N PRO A 183 21.30 -0.55 -5.99
CA PRO A 183 22.17 0.24 -6.85
C PRO A 183 21.86 1.75 -6.83
N SER A 184 20.67 2.17 -6.40
CA SER A 184 20.24 3.55 -6.43
C SER A 184 19.29 3.94 -5.31
N GLU A 185 19.55 5.08 -4.71
CA GLU A 185 18.66 5.70 -3.73
C GLU A 185 17.29 6.11 -4.32
N SER A 186 17.23 6.34 -5.64
CA SER A 186 16.01 6.76 -6.33
C SER A 186 15.01 5.63 -6.59
N GLU A 187 15.39 4.37 -6.35
CA GLU A 187 14.49 3.23 -6.45
C GLU A 187 13.32 3.36 -5.46
N CYS A 188 12.12 2.95 -5.88
CA CYS A 188 10.97 2.96 -4.97
C CYS A 188 11.16 1.93 -3.83
N TYR A 189 10.65 2.25 -2.65
CA TYR A 189 10.81 1.38 -1.47
C TYR A 189 10.36 -0.07 -1.68
N PRO A 190 9.23 -0.35 -2.36
CA PRO A 190 8.84 -1.72 -2.68
C PRO A 190 9.87 -2.48 -3.52
N ALA A 191 10.60 -1.81 -4.40
CA ALA A 191 11.68 -2.42 -5.17
C ALA A 191 12.92 -2.68 -4.31
N LYS A 192 13.31 -1.73 -3.47
CA LYS A 192 14.42 -1.90 -2.51
C LYS A 192 14.23 -3.12 -1.60
N LEU A 193 12.99 -3.39 -1.17
CA LEU A 193 12.66 -4.58 -0.37
C LEU A 193 13.00 -5.89 -1.09
N ALA A 194 12.96 -5.93 -2.43
CA ALA A 194 13.24 -7.14 -3.19
C ALA A 194 14.66 -7.68 -2.94
N HIS A 195 15.64 -6.80 -2.77
CA HIS A 195 17.01 -7.19 -2.43
C HIS A 195 17.07 -8.00 -1.14
N GLY A 196 16.46 -7.51 -0.08
CA GLY A 196 16.43 -8.21 1.21
C GLY A 196 15.68 -9.54 1.17
N HIS A 197 14.58 -9.63 0.42
CA HIS A 197 13.84 -10.89 0.25
C HIS A 197 14.64 -11.93 -0.51
N VAL A 198 15.37 -11.53 -1.56
CA VAL A 198 16.24 -12.44 -2.32
C VAL A 198 17.44 -12.87 -1.47
N THR A 199 18.09 -11.96 -0.75
CA THR A 199 19.17 -12.30 0.18
C THR A 199 18.69 -13.27 1.27
N TRP A 200 17.49 -13.09 1.80
CA TRP A 200 16.91 -14.02 2.74
C TRP A 200 16.75 -15.43 2.13
N LEU A 201 16.25 -15.53 0.89
CA LEU A 201 16.10 -16.83 0.18
C LEU A 201 17.44 -17.51 -0.10
N ILE A 202 18.49 -16.75 -0.43
CA ILE A 202 19.85 -17.29 -0.59
C ILE A 202 20.28 -18.04 0.69
N HIS A 203 19.97 -17.49 1.87
CA HIS A 203 20.28 -18.14 3.14
C HIS A 203 19.40 -19.36 3.48
N GLN A 204 18.33 -19.63 2.69
CA GLN A 204 17.49 -20.83 2.89
C GLN A 204 18.00 -22.08 2.16
N ASN A 205 19.07 -21.97 1.37
CA ASN A 205 19.64 -23.08 0.56
C ASN A 205 18.60 -23.76 -0.33
N VAL A 206 17.75 -22.98 -1.01
CA VAL A 206 16.82 -23.50 -2.01
C VAL A 206 17.56 -23.93 -3.28
N ASP A 207 17.01 -24.88 -4.03
CA ASP A 207 17.66 -25.39 -5.26
C ASP A 207 17.77 -24.29 -6.33
N PHE A 208 16.78 -23.40 -6.39
CA PHE A 208 16.83 -22.18 -7.21
C PHE A 208 15.84 -21.14 -6.70
N ILE A 209 16.11 -19.86 -7.03
CA ILE A 209 15.20 -18.76 -6.78
C ILE A 209 14.49 -18.41 -8.09
N PHE A 210 13.16 -18.29 -8.05
CA PHE A 210 12.33 -17.91 -9.19
C PHE A 210 11.74 -16.53 -8.98
N TYR A 211 12.14 -15.56 -9.81
CA TYR A 211 11.63 -14.19 -9.79
C TYR A 211 11.45 -13.70 -11.23
N PRO A 212 10.30 -13.95 -11.87
CA PRO A 212 10.07 -13.61 -13.27
C PRO A 212 9.90 -12.11 -13.48
N CYS A 213 10.32 -11.66 -14.65
CA CYS A 213 10.01 -10.34 -15.21
C CYS A 213 8.64 -10.38 -15.89
N ILE A 214 7.69 -9.55 -15.45
CA ILE A 214 6.30 -9.58 -15.95
C ILE A 214 5.94 -8.26 -16.64
N PRO A 215 6.11 -8.12 -17.96
CA PRO A 215 5.73 -6.92 -18.70
C PRO A 215 4.22 -6.73 -18.84
N TYR A 216 3.44 -7.83 -18.99
CA TYR A 216 2.01 -7.79 -19.24
C TYR A 216 1.23 -8.58 -18.20
N GLU A 217 0.19 -7.95 -17.65
CA GLU A 217 -0.83 -8.62 -16.85
C GLU A 217 -2.02 -9.09 -17.70
N ARG A 218 -2.96 -9.80 -17.09
CA ARG A 218 -4.23 -10.13 -17.75
C ARG A 218 -4.98 -8.83 -18.04
N ASN A 219 -5.56 -8.75 -19.24
CA ASN A 219 -6.41 -7.62 -19.58
C ASN A 219 -7.76 -7.74 -18.88
N GLU A 220 -7.96 -6.97 -17.81
CA GLU A 220 -9.23 -6.89 -17.08
C GLU A 220 -10.20 -5.85 -17.65
N PHE A 221 -9.69 -4.95 -18.46
CA PHE A 221 -10.44 -3.84 -19.05
C PHE A 221 -10.23 -3.86 -20.57
N PRO A 222 -11.09 -4.56 -21.33
CA PRO A 222 -10.91 -4.75 -22.77
C PRO A 222 -10.79 -3.45 -23.57
N ASP A 223 -11.42 -2.36 -23.06
CA ASP A 223 -11.38 -1.03 -23.68
C ASP A 223 -10.12 -0.22 -23.29
N SER A 224 -9.22 -0.76 -22.46
CA SER A 224 -7.96 -0.09 -22.14
C SER A 224 -7.01 -0.07 -23.32
N ASN A 225 -6.15 0.95 -23.38
CA ASN A 225 -5.15 1.05 -24.45
C ASN A 225 -4.08 -0.03 -24.34
N ASN A 226 -3.76 -0.48 -23.11
CA ASN A 226 -2.83 -1.57 -22.84
C ASN A 226 -3.01 -2.08 -21.41
N HIS A 227 -2.24 -3.13 -21.03
CA HIS A 227 -2.27 -3.77 -19.70
C HIS A 227 -0.86 -4.07 -19.18
N TYR A 228 0.06 -3.11 -19.35
CA TYR A 228 1.44 -3.21 -18.87
C TYR A 228 1.53 -3.20 -17.34
N ASN A 229 2.62 -3.78 -16.85
CA ASN A 229 3.16 -3.46 -15.54
C ASN A 229 4.00 -2.18 -15.56
N CYS A 230 4.34 -1.65 -14.39
CA CYS A 230 5.31 -0.56 -14.31
C CYS A 230 6.72 -1.07 -14.69
N PRO A 231 7.63 -0.20 -15.18
CA PRO A 231 8.98 -0.60 -15.57
C PRO A 231 9.75 -1.36 -14.48
N ILE A 232 9.56 -0.96 -13.21
CA ILE A 232 10.19 -1.64 -12.06
C ILE A 232 9.69 -3.09 -11.98
N VAL A 233 8.39 -3.34 -11.93
CA VAL A 233 7.85 -4.71 -11.91
C VAL A 233 8.30 -5.52 -13.12
N THR A 234 8.35 -4.88 -14.29
CA THR A 234 8.73 -5.54 -15.55
C THR A 234 10.16 -6.06 -15.52
N SER A 235 11.11 -5.38 -14.89
CA SER A 235 12.53 -5.66 -15.08
C SER A 235 13.37 -5.73 -13.81
N TYR A 236 12.79 -5.58 -12.63
CA TYR A 236 13.58 -5.49 -11.39
C TYR A 236 14.32 -6.79 -11.05
N ALA A 237 13.81 -7.93 -11.48
CA ALA A 237 14.54 -9.20 -11.35
C ALA A 237 15.89 -9.21 -12.11
N GLU A 238 16.00 -8.47 -13.24
CA GLU A 238 17.28 -8.25 -13.92
C GLU A 238 18.22 -7.34 -13.10
N ASN A 239 17.66 -6.34 -12.40
CA ASN A 239 18.43 -5.50 -11.49
C ASN A 239 19.02 -6.35 -10.35
N ILE A 240 18.21 -7.17 -9.69
CA ILE A 240 18.65 -8.12 -8.65
C ILE A 240 19.76 -9.02 -9.17
N LYS A 241 19.58 -9.64 -10.34
CA LYS A 241 20.55 -10.55 -10.96
C LYS A 241 21.93 -9.94 -11.15
N ASN A 242 21.98 -8.65 -11.45
CA ASN A 242 23.22 -7.94 -11.76
C ASN A 242 23.87 -7.26 -10.55
N ASN A 243 23.19 -7.18 -9.39
CA ASN A 243 23.69 -6.44 -8.23
C ASN A 243 23.79 -7.29 -6.95
N VAL A 244 23.38 -8.54 -6.96
CA VAL A 244 23.54 -9.48 -5.83
C VAL A 244 24.71 -10.42 -6.14
N ASP A 245 25.77 -10.33 -5.34
CA ASP A 245 27.06 -11.01 -5.61
C ASP A 245 26.94 -12.54 -5.71
N GLU A 246 26.15 -13.17 -4.87
CA GLU A 246 25.93 -14.61 -4.87
C GLU A 246 25.24 -15.09 -6.15
N ILE A 247 24.46 -14.23 -6.77
CA ILE A 247 23.78 -14.54 -8.04
C ILE A 247 24.73 -14.27 -9.21
N THR A 248 25.42 -13.13 -9.21
CA THR A 248 26.35 -12.75 -10.28
C THR A 248 27.55 -13.71 -10.37
N SER A 249 28.01 -14.25 -9.23
CA SER A 249 29.09 -15.25 -9.18
C SER A 249 28.64 -16.67 -9.56
N GLY A 250 27.32 -16.89 -9.72
CA GLY A 250 26.74 -18.20 -10.03
C GLY A 250 26.70 -19.17 -8.85
N GLN A 251 26.88 -18.71 -7.62
CA GLN A 251 26.73 -19.53 -6.41
C GLN A 251 25.28 -19.97 -6.18
N VAL A 252 24.34 -19.13 -6.60
CA VAL A 252 22.90 -19.39 -6.47
C VAL A 252 22.26 -19.39 -7.85
N LYS A 253 21.48 -20.42 -8.14
CA LYS A 253 20.70 -20.52 -9.36
C LYS A 253 19.51 -19.56 -9.28
N PHE A 254 19.49 -18.53 -10.12
CA PHE A 254 18.46 -17.51 -10.18
C PHE A 254 17.78 -17.50 -11.53
N LEU A 255 16.47 -17.74 -11.54
CA LEU A 255 15.64 -17.78 -12.75
C LEU A 255 14.74 -16.55 -12.80
N ASN A 256 15.01 -15.69 -13.76
CA ASN A 256 14.26 -14.46 -13.96
C ASN A 256 13.73 -14.30 -15.40
N PRO A 257 13.03 -15.31 -15.94
CA PRO A 257 12.55 -15.26 -17.31
C PRO A 257 11.51 -14.14 -17.49
N PHE A 258 11.45 -13.60 -18.71
CA PHE A 258 10.36 -12.70 -19.11
C PHE A 258 9.12 -13.54 -19.39
N MET A 259 8.05 -13.29 -18.62
CA MET A 259 6.78 -13.99 -18.67
C MET A 259 5.63 -13.00 -18.88
N SER A 260 4.58 -13.45 -19.55
CA SER A 260 3.40 -12.62 -19.82
C SER A 260 2.12 -13.30 -19.34
N PHE A 261 1.36 -12.61 -18.53
CA PHE A 261 0.01 -13.04 -18.13
C PHE A 261 -1.08 -12.58 -19.13
N ALA A 262 -0.72 -12.10 -20.32
CA ALA A 262 -1.68 -11.69 -21.33
C ALA A 262 -2.67 -12.79 -21.72
N SER A 263 -2.17 -14.05 -21.80
CA SER A 263 -3.01 -15.22 -22.00
C SER A 263 -2.38 -16.49 -21.41
N GLU A 264 -3.21 -17.47 -21.10
CA GLU A 264 -2.78 -18.78 -20.60
C GLU A 264 -1.85 -19.49 -21.60
N GLU A 265 -2.15 -19.40 -22.91
CA GLU A 265 -1.33 -20.01 -23.96
C GLU A 265 0.06 -19.36 -24.08
N THR A 266 0.12 -18.03 -24.01
CA THR A 266 1.40 -17.30 -24.03
C THR A 266 2.27 -17.71 -22.85
N LEU A 267 1.69 -17.72 -21.64
CA LEU A 267 2.40 -18.10 -20.43
C LEU A 267 2.84 -19.58 -20.46
N SER A 268 1.96 -20.49 -20.93
CA SER A 268 2.30 -21.91 -21.11
C SER A 268 3.51 -22.09 -22.01
N SER A 269 3.51 -21.44 -23.17
CA SER A 269 4.61 -21.52 -24.14
C SER A 269 5.94 -21.03 -23.56
N GLN A 270 5.92 -19.96 -22.78
CA GLN A 270 7.10 -19.42 -22.12
C GLN A 270 7.61 -20.36 -21.00
N LEU A 271 6.70 -20.96 -20.22
CA LEU A 271 7.04 -21.90 -19.15
C LEU A 271 7.56 -23.24 -19.70
N ILE A 272 7.01 -23.72 -20.82
CA ILE A 272 7.54 -24.90 -21.53
C ILE A 272 8.99 -24.64 -21.97
N LYS A 273 9.27 -23.45 -22.49
CA LYS A 273 10.63 -23.07 -22.87
C LYS A 273 11.56 -23.03 -21.65
N THR A 274 11.06 -22.53 -20.50
CA THR A 274 11.87 -22.36 -19.30
C THR A 274 12.10 -23.68 -18.56
N PHE A 275 11.10 -24.55 -18.44
CA PHE A 275 11.14 -25.76 -17.62
C PHE A 275 11.12 -27.06 -18.43
N GLY A 276 10.58 -27.07 -19.65
CA GLY A 276 10.53 -28.25 -20.51
C GLY A 276 11.77 -28.41 -21.34
N GLN A 277 12.27 -27.32 -21.93
CA GLN A 277 13.44 -27.35 -22.84
C GLN A 277 14.78 -27.12 -22.13
N SER A 278 14.77 -26.98 -20.79
CA SER A 278 15.95 -26.78 -19.96
C SER A 278 16.40 -28.05 -19.26
N GLU A 279 17.37 -27.95 -18.39
CA GLU A 279 17.86 -29.01 -17.50
C GLU A 279 16.78 -29.64 -16.60
N PHE A 280 15.63 -28.97 -16.39
CA PHE A 280 14.51 -29.53 -15.64
C PHE A 280 13.79 -30.63 -16.40
N GLY A 281 13.76 -30.60 -17.73
CA GLY A 281 13.20 -31.64 -18.59
C GLY A 281 11.75 -32.03 -18.28
N ILE A 282 10.94 -31.06 -17.80
CA ILE A 282 9.56 -31.35 -17.38
C ILE A 282 8.69 -31.55 -18.64
N PRO A 283 7.87 -32.59 -18.73
CA PRO A 283 6.99 -32.83 -19.87
C PRO A 283 6.05 -31.65 -20.13
N GLU A 284 5.85 -31.30 -21.39
CA GLU A 284 4.97 -30.19 -21.79
C GLU A 284 3.56 -30.35 -21.25
N SER A 285 3.01 -31.56 -21.23
CA SER A 285 1.68 -31.82 -20.69
C SER A 285 1.57 -31.46 -19.21
N GLU A 286 2.57 -31.81 -18.39
CA GLU A 286 2.58 -31.48 -16.97
C GLU A 286 2.66 -29.95 -16.75
N ILE A 287 3.44 -29.24 -17.58
CA ILE A 287 3.55 -27.79 -17.50
C ILE A 287 2.21 -27.16 -17.86
N ARG A 288 1.54 -27.61 -18.94
CA ARG A 288 0.23 -27.10 -19.33
C ARG A 288 -0.84 -27.35 -18.25
N ASP A 289 -0.86 -28.54 -17.67
CA ASP A 289 -1.78 -28.87 -16.57
C ASP A 289 -1.51 -27.99 -15.34
N ALA A 290 -0.25 -27.76 -15.01
CA ALA A 290 0.11 -26.88 -13.89
C ALA A 290 -0.25 -25.40 -14.15
N VAL A 291 -0.10 -24.94 -15.40
CA VAL A 291 -0.54 -23.59 -15.79
C VAL A 291 -2.06 -23.46 -15.67
N ALA A 292 -2.82 -24.43 -16.18
CA ALA A 292 -4.28 -24.41 -16.10
C ALA A 292 -4.78 -24.36 -14.64
N GLU A 293 -4.19 -25.16 -13.75
CA GLU A 293 -4.53 -25.13 -12.31
C GLU A 293 -4.14 -23.78 -11.67
N GLY A 294 -2.94 -23.26 -11.95
CA GLY A 294 -2.51 -21.94 -11.44
C GLY A 294 -3.39 -20.80 -11.94
N TRP A 295 -3.80 -20.86 -13.22
CA TRP A 295 -4.69 -19.87 -13.82
C TRP A 295 -6.09 -19.87 -13.20
N LYS A 296 -6.60 -21.06 -12.92
CA LYS A 296 -7.86 -21.26 -12.21
C LYS A 296 -7.79 -20.72 -10.78
N GLU A 297 -6.72 -21.01 -10.04
CA GLU A 297 -6.54 -20.52 -8.67
C GLU A 297 -6.45 -18.99 -8.62
N LEU A 298 -5.75 -18.39 -9.58
CA LEU A 298 -5.69 -16.93 -9.68
C LEU A 298 -7.07 -16.32 -9.94
N ALA A 299 -7.91 -16.98 -10.74
CA ALA A 299 -9.29 -16.55 -10.97
C ALA A 299 -10.16 -16.70 -9.71
N VAL A 300 -10.01 -17.82 -8.97
CA VAL A 300 -10.71 -18.04 -7.69
C VAL A 300 -10.34 -16.98 -6.67
N CYS A 301 -9.06 -16.72 -6.48
CA CYS A 301 -8.57 -15.69 -5.55
C CYS A 301 -9.19 -14.32 -5.86
N ARG A 302 -9.27 -13.96 -7.14
CA ARG A 302 -9.87 -12.72 -7.59
C ARG A 302 -11.38 -12.65 -7.29
N MET A 303 -12.12 -13.72 -7.61
CA MET A 303 -13.56 -13.80 -7.31
C MET A 303 -13.84 -13.68 -5.80
N GLU A 304 -13.00 -14.29 -4.97
CA GLU A 304 -13.11 -14.17 -3.51
C GLU A 304 -12.89 -12.75 -3.03
N MET A 305 -11.93 -12.01 -3.60
CA MET A 305 -11.71 -10.61 -3.29
C MET A 305 -12.92 -9.74 -3.68
N GLN A 306 -13.47 -9.95 -4.86
CA GLN A 306 -14.67 -9.26 -5.34
C GLN A 306 -15.86 -9.53 -4.41
N LYS A 307 -16.12 -10.81 -4.09
CA LYS A 307 -17.15 -11.21 -3.14
C LYS A 307 -16.99 -10.55 -1.76
N LYS A 308 -15.74 -10.51 -1.25
CA LYS A 308 -15.46 -9.82 0.01
C LYS A 308 -15.71 -8.31 -0.08
N GLY A 309 -15.44 -7.69 -1.21
CA GLY A 309 -15.82 -6.30 -1.48
C GLY A 309 -17.31 -6.10 -1.37
N GLU A 310 -18.12 -6.95 -2.02
CA GLU A 310 -19.57 -6.90 -1.98
C GLU A 310 -20.13 -7.15 -0.57
N GLU A 311 -19.55 -8.09 0.20
CA GLU A 311 -19.89 -8.32 1.61
C GLU A 311 -19.65 -7.06 2.46
N VAL A 312 -18.55 -6.34 2.23
CA VAL A 312 -18.27 -5.08 2.95
C VAL A 312 -19.24 -3.99 2.52
N LEU A 313 -19.57 -3.87 1.24
CA LEU A 313 -20.57 -2.90 0.76
C LEU A 313 -21.95 -3.15 1.39
N GLN A 314 -22.34 -4.41 1.55
CA GLN A 314 -23.57 -4.79 2.26
C GLN A 314 -23.50 -4.44 3.75
N TYR A 315 -22.37 -4.72 4.42
CA TYR A 315 -22.11 -4.31 5.80
C TYR A 315 -22.26 -2.79 6.00
N LEU A 316 -21.73 -1.97 5.08
CA LEU A 316 -21.87 -0.50 5.14
C LEU A 316 -23.34 -0.08 5.08
N LYS A 317 -24.12 -0.71 4.18
CA LYS A 317 -25.56 -0.44 4.03
C LYS A 317 -26.34 -0.82 5.28
N GLU A 318 -26.05 -1.97 5.89
CA GLU A 318 -26.77 -2.48 7.07
C GLU A 318 -26.43 -1.68 8.34
N THR A 319 -25.18 -1.24 8.48
CA THR A 319 -24.71 -0.55 9.69
C THR A 319 -24.79 0.97 9.61
N GLY A 320 -25.02 1.54 8.42
CA GLY A 320 -24.92 2.98 8.18
C GLY A 320 -23.49 3.52 8.32
N ARG A 321 -22.50 2.64 8.41
CA ARG A 321 -21.08 3.03 8.52
C ARG A 321 -20.53 3.46 7.17
N ARG A 322 -19.34 4.04 7.21
CA ARG A 322 -18.60 4.49 6.03
C ARG A 322 -17.47 3.53 5.69
N GLY A 323 -17.11 3.51 4.42
CA GLY A 323 -15.92 2.83 3.91
C GLY A 323 -14.94 3.79 3.24
N ILE A 324 -13.67 3.43 3.28
CA ILE A 324 -12.62 4.04 2.47
C ILE A 324 -12.05 2.95 1.57
N VAL A 325 -12.05 3.23 0.27
CA VAL A 325 -11.25 2.46 -0.68
C VAL A 325 -9.84 2.98 -0.60
N LEU A 326 -8.97 2.20 0.02
CA LEU A 326 -7.54 2.49 0.08
C LEU A 326 -6.93 1.93 -1.20
N ALA A 327 -6.76 2.79 -2.20
CA ALA A 327 -6.35 2.43 -3.54
C ALA A 327 -4.84 2.52 -3.70
N GLY A 328 -4.26 1.61 -4.48
CA GLY A 328 -2.82 1.61 -4.70
C GLY A 328 -2.36 0.53 -5.68
N ARG A 329 -1.14 0.08 -5.49
CA ARG A 329 -0.57 -1.05 -6.22
C ARG A 329 -0.76 -2.34 -5.43
N PRO A 330 -0.72 -3.53 -6.05
CA PRO A 330 -0.86 -4.78 -5.33
C PRO A 330 0.03 -4.91 -4.10
N TYR A 331 1.29 -4.51 -4.21
CA TYR A 331 2.28 -4.57 -3.12
C TYR A 331 2.05 -3.56 -1.99
N HIS A 332 1.13 -2.59 -2.13
CA HIS A 332 0.74 -1.72 -1.01
C HIS A 332 -0.02 -2.46 0.10
N VAL A 333 -0.43 -3.70 -0.16
CA VAL A 333 -1.00 -4.60 0.87
C VAL A 333 0.03 -5.01 1.91
N ASP A 334 1.33 -4.94 1.58
CA ASP A 334 2.40 -5.24 2.53
C ASP A 334 2.39 -4.24 3.71
N PRO A 335 2.32 -4.72 4.98
CA PRO A 335 2.30 -3.86 6.15
C PRO A 335 3.56 -2.99 6.35
N GLU A 336 4.72 -3.42 5.85
CA GLU A 336 5.93 -2.58 5.87
C GLU A 336 5.83 -1.40 4.89
N ILE A 337 5.15 -1.61 3.74
CA ILE A 337 4.95 -0.58 2.72
C ILE A 337 3.82 0.38 3.11
N ASN A 338 2.68 -0.14 3.58
CA ASN A 338 1.52 0.70 3.95
C ASN A 338 1.60 1.31 5.35
N HIS A 339 2.60 0.90 6.15
CA HIS A 339 2.90 1.44 7.47
C HIS A 339 1.76 1.38 8.49
N GLY A 340 0.76 0.52 8.32
CA GLY A 340 -0.40 0.41 9.21
C GLY A 340 -1.47 1.48 8.96
N ILE A 341 -1.50 2.08 7.79
CA ILE A 341 -2.58 3.01 7.38
C ILE A 341 -3.96 2.32 7.39
N PRO A 342 -4.14 1.06 6.93
CA PRO A 342 -5.43 0.37 7.04
C PRO A 342 -5.94 0.28 8.47
N GLU A 343 -5.06 -0.07 9.43
CA GLU A 343 -5.39 -0.13 10.85
C GLU A 343 -5.71 1.25 11.44
N LEU A 344 -5.04 2.27 10.97
CA LEU A 344 -5.35 3.65 11.36
C LEU A 344 -6.76 4.05 10.90
N ILE A 345 -7.16 3.71 9.67
CA ILE A 345 -8.50 4.00 9.15
C ILE A 345 -9.56 3.22 9.94
N THR A 346 -9.36 1.93 10.17
CA THR A 346 -10.33 1.13 10.96
C THR A 346 -10.43 1.59 12.40
N SER A 347 -9.38 2.21 12.97
CA SER A 347 -9.43 2.80 14.32
C SER A 347 -10.42 3.97 14.44
N TYR A 348 -10.81 4.57 13.33
CA TYR A 348 -11.87 5.60 13.26
C TYR A 348 -13.27 5.01 13.02
N GLY A 349 -13.44 3.68 13.06
CA GLY A 349 -14.72 3.02 12.83
C GLY A 349 -15.12 2.92 11.35
N ILE A 350 -14.16 3.05 10.42
CA ILE A 350 -14.36 3.09 8.98
C ILE A 350 -13.83 1.80 8.37
N ALA A 351 -14.62 1.13 7.53
CA ALA A 351 -14.20 -0.06 6.82
C ALA A 351 -13.19 0.28 5.72
N VAL A 352 -12.22 -0.63 5.50
CA VAL A 352 -11.21 -0.50 4.46
C VAL A 352 -11.46 -1.52 3.37
N LEU A 353 -11.63 -1.02 2.13
CA LEU A 353 -11.73 -1.81 0.91
C LEU A 353 -10.45 -1.63 0.08
N THR A 354 -10.20 -2.56 -0.84
CA THR A 354 -9.15 -2.43 -1.87
C THR A 354 -9.78 -2.04 -3.20
N GLU A 355 -9.00 -1.48 -4.12
CA GLU A 355 -9.48 -1.09 -5.46
C GLU A 355 -9.99 -2.30 -6.25
N ASP A 356 -9.32 -3.46 -6.17
CA ASP A 356 -9.69 -4.68 -6.89
C ASP A 356 -10.94 -5.36 -6.34
N SER A 357 -11.32 -5.06 -5.09
CA SER A 357 -12.54 -5.59 -4.48
C SER A 357 -13.83 -4.97 -5.04
N ILE A 358 -13.73 -3.83 -5.74
CA ILE A 358 -14.88 -3.08 -6.26
C ILE A 358 -14.75 -2.64 -7.73
N SER A 359 -13.57 -2.75 -8.34
CA SER A 359 -13.32 -2.26 -9.71
C SER A 359 -14.16 -2.96 -10.78
N HIS A 360 -14.69 -4.14 -10.50
CA HIS A 360 -15.58 -4.89 -11.40
C HIS A 360 -17.02 -4.33 -11.43
N LEU A 361 -17.39 -3.47 -10.47
CA LEU A 361 -18.76 -2.96 -10.32
C LEU A 361 -19.07 -1.76 -11.24
N GLN A 362 -18.05 -1.15 -11.83
CA GLN A 362 -18.21 -0.01 -12.72
C GLN A 362 -17.10 -0.01 -13.80
N PRO A 363 -17.43 0.19 -15.08
CA PRO A 363 -16.43 0.33 -16.13
C PRO A 363 -15.63 1.64 -15.97
N VAL A 364 -14.48 1.69 -16.64
CA VAL A 364 -13.71 2.93 -16.79
C VAL A 364 -14.44 3.86 -17.74
N GLU A 365 -14.89 5.01 -17.26
CA GLU A 365 -15.51 6.01 -18.13
C GLU A 365 -14.45 6.75 -18.97
N ARG A 366 -14.79 6.96 -20.23
CA ARG A 366 -13.90 7.58 -21.23
C ARG A 366 -14.53 8.86 -21.79
N PRO A 367 -13.74 9.84 -22.27
CA PRO A 367 -12.28 9.83 -22.39
C PRO A 367 -11.57 10.09 -21.05
N LEU A 368 -10.40 9.48 -20.86
CA LEU A 368 -9.48 9.81 -19.78
C LEU A 368 -8.58 10.99 -20.18
N ILE A 369 -7.96 11.64 -19.19
CA ILE A 369 -6.99 12.74 -19.45
C ILE A 369 -5.80 12.25 -20.27
N VAL A 370 -5.34 11.01 -19.97
CA VAL A 370 -4.26 10.33 -20.68
C VAL A 370 -4.66 8.89 -20.99
N MET A 371 -3.96 8.27 -21.94
CA MET A 371 -4.18 6.86 -22.30
C MET A 371 -3.87 5.95 -21.12
N ASP A 372 -4.75 4.98 -20.86
CA ASP A 372 -4.56 3.98 -19.82
C ASP A 372 -3.79 2.77 -20.35
N GLN A 373 -2.48 2.78 -20.13
CA GLN A 373 -1.58 1.74 -20.61
C GLN A 373 -1.21 0.70 -19.54
N TRP A 374 -1.50 0.98 -18.26
CA TRP A 374 -1.08 0.13 -17.15
C TRP A 374 -2.30 -0.49 -16.47
N MET A 375 -2.24 -1.80 -16.30
CA MET A 375 -3.35 -2.61 -15.79
C MET A 375 -3.89 -2.08 -14.45
N TYR A 376 -3.00 -1.82 -13.48
CA TYR A 376 -3.42 -1.39 -12.14
C TYR A 376 -3.93 0.06 -12.10
N HIS A 377 -3.56 0.90 -13.06
CA HIS A 377 -4.15 2.24 -13.22
C HIS A 377 -5.61 2.14 -13.61
N SER A 378 -5.94 1.27 -14.56
CA SER A 378 -7.32 1.04 -14.99
C SER A 378 -8.20 0.55 -13.83
N ARG A 379 -7.67 -0.29 -12.92
CA ARG A 379 -8.38 -0.66 -11.68
C ARG A 379 -8.71 0.56 -10.81
N LEU A 380 -7.75 1.48 -10.63
CA LEU A 380 -7.98 2.69 -9.85
C LEU A 380 -9.04 3.58 -10.49
N TYR A 381 -9.03 3.72 -11.81
CA TYR A 381 -10.03 4.52 -12.53
C TYR A 381 -11.42 3.90 -12.41
N ALA A 382 -11.56 2.59 -12.56
CA ALA A 382 -12.82 1.86 -12.37
C ALA A 382 -13.34 2.01 -10.94
N ALA A 383 -12.47 1.82 -9.94
CA ALA A 383 -12.81 2.04 -8.54
C ALA A 383 -13.27 3.48 -8.26
N ALA A 384 -12.57 4.48 -8.80
CA ALA A 384 -12.96 5.89 -8.67
C ALA A 384 -14.32 6.17 -9.32
N ASN A 385 -14.59 5.59 -10.49
CA ASN A 385 -15.89 5.69 -11.15
C ASN A 385 -17.03 5.05 -10.33
N TYR A 386 -16.77 3.93 -9.66
CA TYR A 386 -17.76 3.34 -8.75
C TYR A 386 -17.99 4.22 -7.52
N ILE A 387 -16.92 4.72 -6.89
CA ILE A 387 -17.00 5.52 -5.67
C ILE A 387 -17.80 6.81 -5.87
N LYS A 388 -17.72 7.44 -7.05
CA LYS A 388 -18.48 8.68 -7.33
C LYS A 388 -19.98 8.47 -7.26
N THR A 389 -20.48 7.23 -7.42
CA THR A 389 -21.90 6.89 -7.35
C THR A 389 -22.39 6.58 -5.91
N ARG A 390 -21.50 6.58 -4.91
CA ARG A 390 -21.75 6.13 -3.54
C ARG A 390 -21.47 7.21 -2.51
N ASP A 391 -22.44 7.57 -1.68
CA ASP A 391 -22.27 8.57 -0.62
C ASP A 391 -21.57 8.04 0.64
N ASP A 392 -21.56 6.72 0.83
CA ASP A 392 -20.95 6.03 1.97
C ASP A 392 -19.48 5.64 1.74
N LEU A 393 -18.95 5.86 0.52
CA LEU A 393 -17.56 5.55 0.16
C LEU A 393 -16.75 6.82 -0.16
N ASP A 394 -15.50 6.80 0.27
CA ASP A 394 -14.48 7.76 -0.13
C ASP A 394 -13.23 7.02 -0.62
N LEU A 395 -12.32 7.71 -1.33
CA LEU A 395 -11.08 7.14 -1.81
C LEU A 395 -9.88 7.84 -1.15
N ILE A 396 -8.94 7.03 -0.70
CA ILE A 396 -7.58 7.45 -0.36
C ILE A 396 -6.61 6.68 -1.26
N GLN A 397 -5.79 7.39 -2.01
CA GLN A 397 -4.77 6.77 -2.85
C GLN A 397 -3.42 6.73 -2.13
N LEU A 398 -2.82 5.55 -2.03
CA LEU A 398 -1.43 5.38 -1.64
C LEU A 398 -0.53 5.61 -2.86
N ASN A 399 0.49 6.42 -2.68
CA ASN A 399 1.42 6.81 -3.75
C ASN A 399 2.84 6.73 -3.20
N SER A 400 3.71 5.96 -3.86
CA SER A 400 5.12 5.93 -3.52
C SER A 400 5.78 7.25 -3.91
N PHE A 401 6.61 7.78 -3.02
CA PHE A 401 7.34 9.01 -3.28
C PHE A 401 8.27 8.83 -4.49
N GLY A 402 8.26 9.78 -5.41
CA GLY A 402 9.08 9.71 -6.64
C GLY A 402 8.53 8.80 -7.74
N CYS A 403 7.38 8.12 -7.56
CA CYS A 403 6.79 7.29 -8.61
C CYS A 403 6.20 8.14 -9.75
N GLY A 404 6.88 8.16 -10.90
CA GLY A 404 6.42 8.91 -12.08
C GLY A 404 5.10 8.41 -12.65
N LEU A 405 4.85 7.10 -12.59
CA LEU A 405 3.57 6.53 -13.04
C LEU A 405 2.40 6.92 -12.15
N ASP A 406 2.62 7.00 -10.83
CA ASP A 406 1.59 7.45 -9.90
C ASP A 406 1.27 8.93 -10.08
N ALA A 407 2.20 9.75 -10.57
CA ALA A 407 1.92 11.15 -10.89
C ALA A 407 0.79 11.27 -11.93
N VAL A 408 0.82 10.44 -12.98
CA VAL A 408 -0.25 10.36 -13.99
C VAL A 408 -1.56 9.84 -13.38
N THR A 409 -1.48 8.79 -12.56
CA THR A 409 -2.66 8.15 -11.96
C THR A 409 -3.36 9.07 -10.97
N THR A 410 -2.60 9.82 -10.17
CA THR A 410 -3.17 10.76 -9.19
C THR A 410 -3.98 11.85 -9.86
N ASP A 411 -3.50 12.39 -10.98
CA ASP A 411 -4.22 13.43 -11.72
C ASP A 411 -5.52 12.90 -12.32
N ALA A 412 -5.49 11.69 -12.92
CA ALA A 412 -6.68 11.08 -13.50
C ALA A 412 -7.74 10.71 -12.44
N VAL A 413 -7.34 10.09 -11.32
CA VAL A 413 -8.25 9.77 -10.21
C VAL A 413 -8.83 11.04 -9.57
N ASN A 414 -7.99 12.06 -9.39
CA ASN A 414 -8.44 13.36 -8.89
C ASN A 414 -9.50 13.98 -9.80
N ASP A 415 -9.28 13.97 -11.12
CA ASP A 415 -10.23 14.50 -12.10
C ASP A 415 -11.59 13.76 -12.03
N ILE A 416 -11.57 12.41 -12.02
CA ILE A 416 -12.77 11.59 -11.91
C ILE A 416 -13.58 11.92 -10.66
N LEU A 417 -12.93 12.06 -9.51
CA LEU A 417 -13.58 12.28 -8.23
C LEU A 417 -14.07 13.72 -8.07
N THR A 418 -13.24 14.71 -8.42
CA THR A 418 -13.57 16.13 -8.20
C THR A 418 -14.68 16.61 -9.13
N LYS A 419 -14.75 16.12 -10.36
CA LYS A 419 -15.89 16.40 -11.28
C LYS A 419 -17.23 15.92 -10.73
N SER A 420 -17.24 14.90 -9.88
CA SER A 420 -18.45 14.41 -9.20
C SER A 420 -18.66 15.03 -7.82
N GLY A 421 -17.87 16.03 -7.44
CA GLY A 421 -17.94 16.67 -6.15
C GLY A 421 -17.35 15.87 -4.97
N LYS A 422 -16.66 14.74 -5.23
CA LYS A 422 -15.95 13.97 -4.22
C LYS A 422 -14.63 14.63 -3.84
N ILE A 423 -14.11 14.30 -2.65
CA ILE A 423 -12.80 14.78 -2.21
C ILE A 423 -11.75 13.74 -2.55
N TYR A 424 -10.77 14.13 -3.34
CA TYR A 424 -9.59 13.31 -3.58
C TYR A 424 -8.58 13.48 -2.46
N THR A 425 -8.04 12.36 -1.96
CA THR A 425 -7.00 12.35 -0.93
C THR A 425 -5.89 11.39 -1.33
N CYS A 426 -4.66 11.92 -1.40
CA CYS A 426 -3.45 11.13 -1.67
C CYS A 426 -2.57 11.10 -0.43
N LEU A 427 -2.11 9.91 -0.04
CA LEU A 427 -1.11 9.70 1.00
C LEU A 427 0.19 9.23 0.34
N LYS A 428 1.22 10.05 0.47
CA LYS A 428 2.57 9.64 0.03
C LYS A 428 3.20 8.74 1.08
N ILE A 429 3.70 7.61 0.63
CA ILE A 429 4.38 6.58 1.43
C ILE A 429 5.81 6.41 0.93
N ASP A 430 6.73 6.12 1.83
CA ASP A 430 8.14 5.90 1.56
C ASP A 430 8.76 4.99 2.61
N GLU A 431 10.07 4.74 2.54
CA GLU A 431 10.80 3.94 3.53
C GLU A 431 10.81 4.57 4.94
N VAL A 432 10.62 5.89 5.02
CA VAL A 432 10.49 6.62 6.29
C VAL A 432 9.02 6.86 6.59
N ASN A 433 8.56 6.28 7.69
CA ASN A 433 7.17 6.38 8.11
C ASN A 433 6.91 7.58 9.02
N ASN A 434 5.94 8.42 8.64
CA ASN A 434 5.35 9.43 9.51
C ASN A 434 3.82 9.30 9.53
N LEU A 435 3.31 8.41 10.39
CA LEU A 435 1.87 8.25 10.60
C LEU A 435 1.17 9.55 11.04
N GLY A 436 1.90 10.50 11.59
CA GLY A 436 1.36 11.82 11.96
C GLY A 436 0.78 12.56 10.76
N ALA A 437 1.51 12.59 9.66
CA ALA A 437 1.04 13.24 8.42
C ALA A 437 -0.17 12.50 7.83
N ALA A 438 -0.14 11.16 7.77
CA ALA A 438 -1.26 10.35 7.33
C ALA A 438 -2.50 10.57 8.19
N ARG A 439 -2.34 10.60 9.51
CA ARG A 439 -3.41 10.86 10.49
C ARG A 439 -4.07 12.21 10.26
N ILE A 440 -3.30 13.27 10.07
CA ILE A 440 -3.83 14.62 9.81
C ILE A 440 -4.64 14.62 8.52
N ARG A 441 -4.13 14.05 7.43
CA ARG A 441 -4.83 14.01 6.14
C ARG A 441 -6.13 13.19 6.20
N ILE A 442 -6.11 12.02 6.85
CA ILE A 442 -7.32 11.20 7.03
C ILE A 442 -8.36 11.97 7.86
N ARG A 443 -7.97 12.56 8.99
CA ARG A 443 -8.89 13.36 9.81
C ARG A 443 -9.45 14.57 9.07
N SER A 444 -8.65 15.24 8.24
CA SER A 444 -9.10 16.35 7.39
C SER A 444 -10.13 15.91 6.36
N LEU A 445 -9.91 14.75 5.71
CA LEU A 445 -10.89 14.14 4.81
C LEU A 445 -12.21 13.88 5.55
N LEU A 446 -12.15 13.21 6.70
CA LEU A 446 -13.35 12.89 7.48
C LEU A 446 -14.13 14.12 7.93
N ALA A 447 -13.43 15.16 8.38
CA ALA A 447 -14.05 16.44 8.76
C ALA A 447 -14.71 17.12 7.56
N ALA A 448 -14.04 17.16 6.40
CA ALA A 448 -14.58 17.78 5.20
C ALA A 448 -15.82 17.03 4.65
N VAL A 449 -15.80 15.69 4.71
CA VAL A 449 -16.96 14.86 4.33
C VAL A 449 -18.14 15.09 5.28
N ALA A 450 -17.89 15.18 6.60
CA ALA A 450 -18.92 15.47 7.59
C ALA A 450 -19.56 16.85 7.35
N MET A 451 -18.76 17.89 7.08
CA MET A 451 -19.25 19.23 6.76
C MET A 451 -20.12 19.28 5.50
N ARG A 452 -19.78 18.51 4.45
CA ARG A 452 -20.58 18.45 3.22
C ARG A 452 -21.95 17.81 3.43
N ARG A 453 -22.06 16.84 4.34
CA ARG A 453 -23.33 16.18 4.67
C ARG A 453 -24.25 17.03 5.55
N ALA A 454 -23.67 17.95 6.31
CA ALA A 454 -24.43 18.87 7.16
C ALA A 454 -25.02 20.07 6.38
N ARG A 455 -24.61 20.27 5.15
CA ARG A 455 -25.16 21.24 4.18
C ARG A 455 -26.22 20.62 3.31
#